data_d4013cd5c4f8c738a7a7deedcd0679b8
#
_entry.id   d4013cd5c4f8c738a7a7deedcd0679b8
#
_cell.length_a   1.000
_cell.length_b   1.000
_cell.length_c   1.000
_cell.angle_alpha   90.00
_cell.angle_beta   90.00
_cell.angle_gamma   90.00
#
_symmetry.space_group_name_H-M   'P 1'
#
loop_
_entity.id
_entity.type
_entity.pdbx_description
1 polymer ?
#
loop_
_entity_poly.entity_id
_entity_poly.type
_entity_poly.pdbx_seq_one_letter_code
_entity_poly.pdbx_strand_id
1 'polypeptide(L)'
;TFNVFNLAPAGARLYDNLLPSTPAEYEAKIAWTARQIDLLDADVIGFQEIFSQGALREALSRTHKYRDAHHIGFDPDPSAPRLTPSVAMVSRLPLAGPATPHLLFPPGIALPPGSRDADRFTRAVIHVPIALSPDCIADVIVVHLKSRRPDYRNGDTGEDAQVYAMACLRSLVRRGTEAVGLRVMLSNLAKANKRPRVVLGDFNDVADSVTTCIVQGVGAPLGDRMFDAYDLQRPQDRLRHVGFSSMHEGRYSTIDHILLSEDFNGALPNAIGEVVEVNYLNDHLVLALPEASDHGQVLARIRLFDETHGLIDAGV
;
A
#
# COMPACT_ATOMS: atom_id res chain seq x y z
N THR A 1 4.99 -2.71 -3.15
CA THR A 1 3.57 -2.40 -3.31
C THR A 1 3.18 -2.32 -4.78
N PHE A 2 1.97 -2.74 -5.10
CA PHE A 2 1.46 -2.77 -6.46
C PHE A 2 -0.04 -2.48 -6.50
N ASN A 3 -0.42 -1.25 -6.81
CA ASN A 3 -1.79 -0.95 -7.24
C ASN A 3 -1.97 -1.49 -8.66
N VAL A 4 -2.83 -2.50 -8.83
CA VAL A 4 -3.00 -3.21 -10.10
C VAL A 4 -3.99 -2.57 -11.05
N PHE A 5 -4.67 -1.54 -10.62
CA PHE A 5 -5.73 -0.85 -11.36
C PHE A 5 -6.88 -1.76 -11.78
N ASN A 6 -7.94 -1.79 -10.98
CA ASN A 6 -9.24 -2.43 -11.30
C ASN A 6 -9.16 -3.93 -11.63
N LEU A 7 -8.46 -4.74 -10.84
CA LEU A 7 -8.41 -6.19 -11.07
C LEU A 7 -9.74 -6.85 -10.68
N ALA A 8 -10.56 -7.15 -11.69
CA ALA A 8 -11.91 -7.70 -11.55
C ALA A 8 -12.21 -8.72 -12.66
N PRO A 9 -13.16 -9.65 -12.46
CA PRO A 9 -13.62 -10.54 -13.53
C PRO A 9 -14.22 -9.79 -14.71
N ALA A 10 -14.15 -10.40 -15.91
CA ALA A 10 -14.82 -9.87 -17.09
C ALA A 10 -16.32 -9.67 -16.83
N GLY A 11 -16.89 -8.59 -17.36
CA GLY A 11 -18.30 -8.25 -17.19
C GLY A 11 -18.67 -7.67 -15.83
N ALA A 12 -17.74 -7.57 -14.87
CA ALA A 12 -18.02 -7.00 -13.54
C ALA A 12 -18.26 -5.48 -13.61
N ARG A 13 -19.29 -5.02 -12.90
CA ARG A 13 -19.58 -3.59 -12.74
C ARG A 13 -18.78 -3.02 -11.56
N LEU A 14 -17.88 -2.08 -11.84
CA LEU A 14 -17.01 -1.45 -10.84
C LEU A 14 -17.49 -0.03 -10.51
N TYR A 15 -17.65 0.81 -11.51
CA TYR A 15 -18.05 2.20 -11.41
C TYR A 15 -19.14 2.53 -12.42
N ASP A 16 -19.94 3.57 -12.14
CA ASP A 16 -21.05 3.95 -13.03
C ASP A 16 -20.60 4.52 -14.38
N ASN A 17 -19.40 5.10 -14.40
CA ASN A 17 -18.79 5.71 -15.60
C ASN A 17 -17.74 4.81 -16.28
N LEU A 18 -17.62 3.55 -15.88
CA LEU A 18 -16.67 2.60 -16.46
C LEU A 18 -17.45 1.41 -17.05
N LEU A 19 -17.21 1.12 -18.31
CA LEU A 19 -17.75 -0.08 -18.93
C LEU A 19 -17.08 -1.33 -18.38
N PRO A 20 -17.82 -2.42 -18.15
CA PRO A 20 -17.25 -3.70 -17.77
C PRO A 20 -16.24 -4.19 -18.81
N SER A 21 -15.13 -4.79 -18.35
CA SER A 21 -14.13 -5.37 -19.24
C SER A 21 -14.70 -6.58 -20.01
N THR A 22 -14.27 -6.71 -21.25
CA THR A 22 -14.52 -7.90 -22.07
C THR A 22 -13.66 -9.07 -21.59
N PRO A 23 -14.00 -10.33 -21.99
CA PRO A 23 -13.14 -11.48 -21.71
C PRO A 23 -11.70 -11.34 -22.24
N ALA A 24 -11.53 -10.72 -23.41
CA ALA A 24 -10.20 -10.49 -23.99
C ALA A 24 -9.36 -9.47 -23.20
N GLU A 25 -9.97 -8.37 -22.77
CA GLU A 25 -9.31 -7.38 -21.92
C GLU A 25 -8.95 -7.95 -20.54
N TYR A 26 -9.85 -8.76 -19.97
CA TYR A 26 -9.57 -9.47 -18.72
C TYR A 26 -8.37 -10.42 -18.87
N GLU A 27 -8.34 -11.23 -19.94
CA GLU A 27 -7.24 -12.15 -20.23
C GLU A 27 -5.90 -11.40 -20.37
N ALA A 28 -5.90 -10.29 -21.12
CA ALA A 28 -4.73 -9.44 -21.27
C ALA A 28 -4.27 -8.86 -19.90
N LYS A 29 -5.22 -8.40 -19.08
CA LYS A 29 -4.97 -7.88 -17.73
C LYS A 29 -4.35 -8.92 -16.82
N ILE A 30 -4.90 -10.13 -16.77
CA ILE A 30 -4.37 -11.24 -15.96
C ILE A 30 -2.96 -11.61 -16.41
N ALA A 31 -2.74 -11.76 -17.72
CA ALA A 31 -1.43 -12.09 -18.26
C ALA A 31 -0.38 -11.00 -17.99
N TRP A 32 -0.75 -9.73 -18.11
CA TRP A 32 0.12 -8.60 -17.79
C TRP A 32 0.43 -8.57 -16.29
N THR A 33 -0.57 -8.70 -15.42
CA THR A 33 -0.40 -8.69 -13.97
C THR A 33 0.53 -9.82 -13.52
N ALA A 34 0.37 -11.03 -14.04
CA ALA A 34 1.25 -12.17 -13.75
C ALA A 34 2.72 -11.87 -14.11
N ARG A 35 2.96 -11.30 -15.30
CA ARG A 35 4.32 -10.89 -15.70
C ARG A 35 4.91 -9.84 -14.77
N GLN A 36 4.12 -8.85 -14.35
CA GLN A 36 4.59 -7.81 -13.42
C GLN A 36 4.93 -8.38 -12.04
N ILE A 37 4.14 -9.34 -11.54
CA ILE A 37 4.42 -10.04 -10.27
C ILE A 37 5.76 -10.80 -10.36
N ASP A 38 6.00 -11.53 -11.45
CA ASP A 38 7.27 -12.23 -11.65
C ASP A 38 8.48 -11.28 -11.80
N LEU A 39 8.27 -10.09 -12.43
CA LEU A 39 9.30 -9.04 -12.55
C LEU A 39 9.65 -8.40 -11.21
N LEU A 40 8.65 -8.17 -10.35
CA LEU A 40 8.87 -7.65 -8.99
C LEU A 40 9.79 -8.56 -8.19
N ASP A 41 9.62 -9.88 -8.31
CA ASP A 41 10.40 -10.89 -7.59
C ASP A 41 10.57 -10.60 -6.08
N ALA A 42 9.54 -10.01 -5.46
CA ALA A 42 9.57 -9.62 -4.06
C ALA A 42 9.11 -10.76 -3.15
N ASP A 43 9.65 -10.84 -1.93
CA ASP A 43 9.24 -11.83 -0.95
C ASP A 43 7.82 -11.58 -0.41
N VAL A 44 7.45 -10.30 -0.31
CA VAL A 44 6.11 -9.86 0.11
C VAL A 44 5.62 -8.79 -0.84
N ILE A 45 4.39 -8.91 -1.34
CA ILE A 45 3.73 -7.93 -2.20
C ILE A 45 2.40 -7.53 -1.60
N GLY A 46 2.20 -6.22 -1.37
CA GLY A 46 0.90 -5.64 -1.06
C GLY A 46 0.23 -5.12 -2.32
N PHE A 47 -1.00 -5.54 -2.54
CA PHE A 47 -1.80 -5.17 -3.71
C PHE A 47 -2.94 -4.22 -3.35
N GLN A 48 -3.25 -3.31 -4.25
CA GLN A 48 -4.38 -2.39 -4.17
C GLN A 48 -5.25 -2.54 -5.41
N GLU A 49 -6.51 -2.11 -5.30
CA GLU A 49 -7.55 -2.23 -6.34
C GLU A 49 -7.89 -3.67 -6.75
N ILE A 50 -7.86 -4.57 -5.77
CA ILE A 50 -8.35 -5.93 -5.94
C ILE A 50 -9.86 -5.92 -5.76
N PHE A 51 -10.61 -6.05 -6.85
CA PHE A 51 -12.07 -6.16 -6.84
C PHE A 51 -12.53 -7.62 -6.72
N SER A 52 -11.62 -8.57 -6.97
CA SER A 52 -11.85 -9.99 -6.78
C SER A 52 -10.57 -10.69 -6.39
N GLN A 53 -10.58 -11.36 -5.25
CA GLN A 53 -9.47 -12.21 -4.81
C GLN A 53 -9.30 -13.42 -5.73
N GLY A 54 -10.40 -13.85 -6.40
CA GLY A 54 -10.37 -14.89 -7.44
C GLY A 54 -9.53 -14.48 -8.65
N ALA A 55 -9.68 -13.23 -9.13
CA ALA A 55 -8.88 -12.72 -10.24
C ALA A 55 -7.39 -12.62 -9.88
N LEU A 56 -7.06 -12.22 -8.64
CA LEU A 56 -5.66 -12.23 -8.19
C LEU A 56 -5.10 -13.65 -8.11
N ARG A 57 -5.86 -14.64 -7.57
CA ARG A 57 -5.44 -16.05 -7.58
C ARG A 57 -5.19 -16.57 -9.00
N GLU A 58 -6.02 -16.16 -9.96
CA GLU A 58 -5.80 -16.53 -11.36
C GLU A 58 -4.48 -15.95 -11.90
N ALA A 59 -4.19 -14.68 -11.64
CA ALA A 59 -2.92 -14.07 -12.02
C ALA A 59 -1.73 -14.80 -11.35
N LEU A 60 -1.81 -15.10 -10.04
CA LEU A 60 -0.78 -15.82 -9.31
C LEU A 60 -0.55 -17.24 -9.87
N SER A 61 -1.60 -17.93 -10.30
CA SER A 61 -1.48 -19.27 -10.90
C SER A 61 -0.66 -19.30 -12.20
N ARG A 62 -0.52 -18.14 -12.87
CA ARG A 62 0.24 -17.97 -14.11
C ARG A 62 1.67 -17.49 -13.88
N THR A 63 2.04 -17.16 -12.64
CA THR A 63 3.40 -16.77 -12.30
C THR A 63 4.32 -17.98 -12.19
N HIS A 64 5.63 -17.75 -12.30
CA HIS A 64 6.64 -18.79 -12.10
C HIS A 64 6.97 -19.00 -10.61
N LYS A 65 6.91 -17.95 -9.78
CA LYS A 65 7.45 -17.94 -8.42
C LYS A 65 6.40 -17.86 -7.32
N TYR A 66 5.12 -17.62 -7.66
CA TYR A 66 4.09 -17.29 -6.64
C TYR A 66 2.91 -18.24 -6.61
N ARG A 67 2.93 -19.34 -7.36
CA ARG A 67 1.83 -20.33 -7.40
C ARG A 67 1.46 -20.87 -6.02
N ASP A 68 2.48 -21.12 -5.20
CA ASP A 68 2.34 -21.68 -3.86
C ASP A 68 2.55 -20.63 -2.75
N ALA A 69 2.63 -19.36 -3.09
CA ALA A 69 2.77 -18.29 -2.12
C ALA A 69 1.50 -18.13 -1.28
N HIS A 70 1.66 -17.69 -0.03
CA HIS A 70 0.55 -17.35 0.81
C HIS A 70 -0.22 -16.18 0.21
N HIS A 71 -1.51 -16.36 -0.06
CA HIS A 71 -2.41 -15.32 -0.55
C HIS A 71 -3.39 -14.94 0.55
N ILE A 72 -3.34 -13.68 0.95
CA ILE A 72 -4.17 -13.09 1.99
C ILE A 72 -5.00 -11.97 1.36
N GLY A 73 -6.31 -12.07 1.46
CA GLY A 73 -7.23 -11.06 0.97
C GLY A 73 -8.66 -11.43 1.34
N PHE A 74 -9.52 -10.43 1.34
CA PHE A 74 -10.92 -10.56 1.71
C PHE A 74 -11.76 -9.96 0.59
N ASP A 75 -12.64 -10.76 0.01
CA ASP A 75 -13.56 -10.26 -1.00
C ASP A 75 -14.54 -9.27 -0.35
N PRO A 76 -14.93 -8.22 -1.07
CA PRO A 76 -15.99 -7.33 -0.64
C PRO A 76 -17.31 -8.10 -0.51
N ASP A 77 -18.27 -7.46 0.18
CA ASP A 77 -19.62 -8.02 0.38
C ASP A 77 -20.26 -8.42 -0.96
N PRO A 78 -20.54 -9.72 -1.19
CA PRO A 78 -21.15 -10.18 -2.44
C PRO A 78 -22.58 -9.68 -2.65
N SER A 79 -23.25 -9.18 -1.61
CA SER A 79 -24.59 -8.57 -1.70
C SER A 79 -24.56 -7.13 -2.16
N ALA A 80 -23.37 -6.51 -2.26
CA ALA A 80 -23.25 -5.14 -2.75
C ALA A 80 -23.67 -5.03 -4.23
N PRO A 81 -24.34 -3.92 -4.62
CA PRO A 81 -24.86 -3.76 -5.99
C PRO A 81 -23.74 -3.67 -7.05
N ARG A 82 -22.51 -3.50 -6.62
CA ARG A 82 -21.29 -3.50 -7.44
C ARG A 82 -20.09 -3.98 -6.62
N LEU A 83 -19.07 -4.46 -7.31
CA LEU A 83 -17.81 -4.76 -6.64
C LEU A 83 -17.14 -3.48 -6.16
N THR A 84 -16.47 -3.58 -5.02
CA THR A 84 -15.67 -2.48 -4.43
C THR A 84 -14.21 -2.90 -4.32
N PRO A 85 -13.26 -1.97 -4.45
CA PRO A 85 -11.85 -2.31 -4.36
C PRO A 85 -11.47 -2.71 -2.94
N SER A 86 -10.67 -3.75 -2.83
CA SER A 86 -10.03 -4.21 -1.60
C SER A 86 -8.51 -4.19 -1.77
N VAL A 87 -7.80 -4.59 -0.73
CA VAL A 87 -6.36 -4.85 -0.76
C VAL A 87 -6.10 -6.35 -0.61
N ALA A 88 -4.91 -6.78 -0.98
CA ALA A 88 -4.43 -8.13 -0.75
C ALA A 88 -2.94 -8.13 -0.40
N MET A 89 -2.47 -9.22 0.18
CA MET A 89 -1.05 -9.50 0.38
C MET A 89 -0.71 -10.86 -0.20
N VAL A 90 0.45 -10.96 -0.80
CA VAL A 90 1.05 -12.23 -1.20
C VAL A 90 2.42 -12.33 -0.58
N SER A 91 2.72 -13.47 0.05
CA SER A 91 3.99 -13.70 0.73
C SER A 91 4.59 -15.05 0.36
N ARG A 92 5.85 -15.04 -0.04
CA ARG A 92 6.69 -16.26 -0.15
C ARG A 92 7.31 -16.63 1.20
N LEU A 93 7.33 -15.67 2.14
CA LEU A 93 7.81 -15.91 3.50
C LEU A 93 6.70 -16.51 4.35
N PRO A 94 7.05 -17.28 5.40
CA PRO A 94 6.08 -17.87 6.31
C PRO A 94 5.27 -16.82 7.07
N LEU A 95 3.98 -17.08 7.26
CA LEU A 95 3.14 -16.29 8.14
C LEU A 95 3.45 -16.68 9.59
N ALA A 96 3.72 -15.69 10.45
CA ALA A 96 4.00 -15.89 11.87
C ALA A 96 2.76 -15.72 12.76
N GLY A 97 1.59 -15.48 12.15
CA GLY A 97 0.32 -15.32 12.85
C GLY A 97 -0.85 -15.14 11.87
N PRO A 98 -2.07 -15.04 12.41
CA PRO A 98 -3.25 -14.87 11.58
C PRO A 98 -3.28 -13.48 10.91
N ALA A 99 -3.81 -13.46 9.70
CA ALA A 99 -4.12 -12.21 9.00
C ALA A 99 -5.36 -11.55 9.62
N THR A 100 -5.30 -10.24 9.84
CA THR A 100 -6.39 -9.47 10.45
C THR A 100 -6.80 -8.34 9.53
N PRO A 101 -8.06 -8.30 9.06
CA PRO A 101 -8.61 -7.14 8.37
C PRO A 101 -9.10 -6.10 9.40
N HIS A 102 -8.59 -4.89 9.30
CA HIS A 102 -9.04 -3.76 10.10
C HIS A 102 -9.93 -2.84 9.25
N LEU A 103 -11.25 -3.00 9.38
CA LEU A 103 -12.21 -2.14 8.70
C LEU A 103 -12.54 -0.92 9.55
N LEU A 104 -12.73 -1.11 10.86
CA LEU A 104 -13.06 -0.02 11.79
C LEU A 104 -11.80 0.74 12.20
N PHE A 105 -11.97 2.05 12.42
CA PHE A 105 -10.93 2.85 13.05
C PHE A 105 -10.69 2.41 14.49
N PRO A 106 -9.49 2.64 15.05
CA PRO A 106 -9.28 2.54 16.48
C PRO A 106 -10.26 3.42 17.27
N PRO A 107 -10.62 3.03 18.51
CA PRO A 107 -11.53 3.82 19.35
C PRO A 107 -11.14 5.31 19.47
N GLY A 108 -12.12 6.19 19.39
CA GLY A 108 -11.91 7.64 19.46
C GLY A 108 -11.61 8.32 18.12
N ILE A 109 -11.47 7.57 17.05
CA ILE A 109 -11.26 8.10 15.69
C ILE A 109 -12.56 7.99 14.91
N ALA A 110 -13.02 9.09 14.37
CA ALA A 110 -14.21 9.13 13.50
C ALA A 110 -14.15 10.34 12.56
N LEU A 111 -14.84 10.22 11.43
CA LEU A 111 -15.12 11.38 10.57
C LEU A 111 -16.09 12.35 11.25
N PRO A 112 -16.16 13.60 10.76
CA PRO A 112 -17.15 14.56 11.25
C PRO A 112 -18.58 14.01 11.23
N PRO A 113 -19.44 14.44 12.17
CA PRO A 113 -20.85 14.04 12.23
C PRO A 113 -21.55 14.21 10.88
N GLY A 114 -22.42 13.26 10.52
CA GLY A 114 -23.13 13.24 9.23
C GLY A 114 -22.31 12.70 8.05
N SER A 115 -21.06 12.30 8.27
CA SER A 115 -20.29 11.59 7.27
C SER A 115 -20.79 10.14 7.12
N ARG A 116 -20.84 9.65 5.86
CA ARG A 116 -21.12 8.24 5.59
C ARG A 116 -19.94 7.39 6.08
N ASP A 117 -20.22 6.24 6.69
CA ASP A 117 -19.20 5.31 7.20
C ASP A 117 -18.13 6.02 8.06
N ALA A 118 -18.60 6.77 9.07
CA ALA A 118 -17.79 7.71 9.83
C ALA A 118 -16.71 7.03 10.70
N ASP A 119 -16.88 5.75 11.03
CA ASP A 119 -16.10 4.98 11.99
C ASP A 119 -15.09 4.02 11.32
N ARG A 120 -14.93 4.07 9.98
CA ARG A 120 -14.18 3.03 9.28
C ARG A 120 -13.35 3.53 8.11
N PHE A 121 -12.35 2.74 7.77
CA PHE A 121 -11.60 2.86 6.53
C PHE A 121 -12.52 2.64 5.32
N THR A 122 -12.24 3.31 4.21
CA THR A 122 -12.95 3.06 2.94
C THR A 122 -12.67 1.65 2.43
N ARG A 123 -11.47 1.14 2.68
CA ARG A 123 -11.03 -0.22 2.39
C ARG A 123 -10.37 -0.79 3.64
N ALA A 124 -10.67 -2.04 3.97
CA ALA A 124 -10.03 -2.68 5.13
C ALA A 124 -8.51 -2.69 4.97
N VAL A 125 -7.81 -2.32 6.03
CA VAL A 125 -6.36 -2.46 6.14
C VAL A 125 -6.06 -3.91 6.49
N ILE A 126 -5.14 -4.55 5.79
CA ILE A 126 -4.69 -5.92 6.11
C ILE A 126 -3.43 -5.84 6.96
N HIS A 127 -3.42 -6.54 8.08
CA HIS A 127 -2.26 -6.72 8.94
C HIS A 127 -1.91 -8.20 9.05
N VAL A 128 -0.64 -8.54 8.82
CA VAL A 128 -0.14 -9.92 8.88
C VAL A 128 1.24 -9.93 9.53
N PRO A 129 1.45 -10.71 10.60
CA PRO A 129 2.78 -11.01 11.09
C PRO A 129 3.51 -11.95 10.11
N ILE A 130 4.68 -11.55 9.62
CA ILE A 130 5.52 -12.30 8.68
C ILE A 130 6.86 -12.63 9.35
N ALA A 131 7.30 -13.87 9.24
CA ALA A 131 8.65 -14.27 9.64
C ALA A 131 9.66 -13.84 8.56
N LEU A 132 10.41 -12.78 8.81
CA LEU A 132 11.47 -12.30 7.92
C LEU A 132 12.71 -13.20 8.00
N SER A 133 12.97 -13.77 9.17
CA SER A 133 13.96 -14.80 9.46
C SER A 133 13.45 -15.70 10.60
N PRO A 134 14.14 -16.79 10.97
CA PRO A 134 13.75 -17.61 12.12
C PRO A 134 13.55 -16.82 13.42
N ASP A 135 14.32 -15.74 13.61
CA ASP A 135 14.35 -14.97 14.85
C ASP A 135 13.71 -13.57 14.69
N CYS A 136 13.25 -13.22 13.51
CA CYS A 136 12.68 -11.89 13.24
C CYS A 136 11.28 -11.98 12.64
N ILE A 137 10.28 -11.53 13.40
CA ILE A 137 8.90 -11.38 12.94
C ILE A 137 8.59 -9.89 12.78
N ALA A 138 8.12 -9.49 11.61
CA ALA A 138 7.64 -8.13 11.37
C ALA A 138 6.11 -8.09 11.22
N ASP A 139 5.50 -7.01 11.67
CA ASP A 139 4.10 -6.69 11.38
C ASP A 139 4.04 -6.00 10.01
N VAL A 140 3.47 -6.67 9.01
CA VAL A 140 3.32 -6.15 7.64
C VAL A 140 1.89 -5.70 7.43
N ILE A 141 1.72 -4.47 6.98
CA ILE A 141 0.43 -3.80 6.85
C ILE A 141 0.25 -3.33 5.40
N VAL A 142 -0.86 -3.73 4.76
CA VAL A 142 -1.23 -3.28 3.41
C VAL A 142 -2.38 -2.31 3.49
N VAL A 143 -2.21 -1.16 2.83
CA VAL A 143 -3.18 -0.06 2.86
C VAL A 143 -3.55 0.40 1.44
N HIS A 144 -4.74 1.00 1.32
CA HIS A 144 -5.15 1.81 0.20
C HIS A 144 -6.02 2.96 0.71
N LEU A 145 -5.43 4.12 0.96
CA LEU A 145 -6.13 5.26 1.52
C LEU A 145 -7.04 5.94 0.49
N LYS A 146 -7.95 6.79 0.97
CA LYS A 146 -8.92 7.50 0.11
C LYS A 146 -8.22 8.34 -0.95
N SER A 147 -8.62 8.15 -2.20
CA SER A 147 -8.09 8.91 -3.34
C SER A 147 -8.35 10.42 -3.24
N ARG A 148 -7.55 11.21 -3.97
CA ARG A 148 -7.78 12.66 -4.12
C ARG A 148 -9.02 12.98 -4.95
N ARG A 149 -9.62 11.99 -5.65
CA ARG A 149 -10.81 12.19 -6.46
C ARG A 149 -11.92 12.84 -5.63
N PRO A 150 -12.54 13.95 -6.11
CA PRO A 150 -13.60 14.66 -5.41
C PRO A 150 -14.76 13.74 -5.00
N ASP A 151 -15.23 13.88 -3.77
CA ASP A 151 -16.37 13.13 -3.22
C ASP A 151 -17.66 13.92 -3.47
N TYR A 152 -18.21 13.77 -4.68
CA TYR A 152 -19.49 14.35 -5.06
C TYR A 152 -20.65 13.64 -4.35
N ARG A 153 -21.72 14.38 -4.02
CA ARG A 153 -22.92 13.87 -3.36
C ARG A 153 -24.17 14.39 -4.05
N ASN A 154 -25.26 13.65 -3.91
CA ASN A 154 -26.59 14.09 -4.33
C ASN A 154 -26.70 14.51 -5.81
N GLY A 155 -25.91 13.91 -6.70
CA GLY A 155 -25.88 14.28 -8.12
C GLY A 155 -25.07 15.53 -8.43
N ASP A 156 -24.29 16.05 -7.49
CA ASP A 156 -23.34 17.15 -7.72
C ASP A 156 -22.38 16.81 -8.86
N THR A 157 -22.00 17.83 -9.63
CA THR A 157 -20.99 17.75 -10.70
C THR A 157 -19.84 18.71 -10.43
N GLY A 158 -18.75 18.58 -11.17
CA GLY A 158 -17.59 19.46 -11.06
C GLY A 158 -17.71 20.80 -11.76
N GLU A 159 -18.88 21.13 -12.32
CA GLU A 159 -19.12 22.37 -13.10
C GLU A 159 -19.17 23.61 -12.20
N ASP A 160 -19.64 23.44 -10.95
CA ASP A 160 -19.64 24.52 -9.95
C ASP A 160 -18.37 24.45 -9.10
N ALA A 161 -17.60 25.54 -9.09
CA ALA A 161 -16.34 25.64 -8.38
C ALA A 161 -16.48 25.47 -6.84
N GLN A 162 -17.60 25.89 -6.25
CA GLN A 162 -17.85 25.71 -4.81
C GLN A 162 -18.18 24.25 -4.49
N VAL A 163 -19.01 23.62 -5.31
CA VAL A 163 -19.33 22.19 -5.21
C VAL A 163 -18.06 21.35 -5.37
N TYR A 164 -17.24 21.66 -6.35
CA TYR A 164 -15.94 21.03 -6.55
C TYR A 164 -15.02 21.17 -5.33
N ALA A 165 -14.85 22.37 -4.80
CA ALA A 165 -14.01 22.64 -3.64
C ALA A 165 -14.49 21.85 -2.41
N MET A 166 -15.80 21.79 -2.16
CA MET A 166 -16.39 21.04 -1.06
C MET A 166 -16.22 19.52 -1.25
N ALA A 167 -16.30 19.02 -2.48
CA ALA A 167 -16.06 17.61 -2.80
C ALA A 167 -14.58 17.23 -2.58
N CYS A 168 -13.65 18.10 -2.94
CA CYS A 168 -12.22 17.95 -2.64
C CYS A 168 -11.95 17.94 -1.14
N LEU A 169 -12.56 18.86 -0.38
CA LEU A 169 -12.44 18.91 1.08
C LEU A 169 -12.94 17.62 1.74
N ARG A 170 -14.08 17.08 1.30
CA ARG A 170 -14.60 15.80 1.83
C ARG A 170 -13.62 14.65 1.61
N SER A 171 -13.00 14.56 0.42
CA SER A 171 -11.94 13.57 0.14
C SER A 171 -10.72 13.74 1.01
N LEU A 172 -10.27 14.98 1.22
CA LEU A 172 -9.13 15.29 2.08
C LEU A 172 -9.41 14.91 3.53
N VAL A 173 -10.57 15.31 4.06
CA VAL A 173 -10.99 14.98 5.45
C VAL A 173 -11.04 13.45 5.64
N ARG A 174 -11.62 12.71 4.68
CA ARG A 174 -11.65 11.24 4.72
C ARG A 174 -10.23 10.67 4.76
N ARG A 175 -9.37 11.03 3.82
CA ARG A 175 -7.99 10.55 3.76
C ARG A 175 -7.19 10.90 5.01
N GLY A 176 -7.34 12.13 5.52
CA GLY A 176 -6.71 12.56 6.77
C GLY A 176 -7.16 11.74 7.98
N THR A 177 -8.46 11.44 8.09
CA THR A 177 -8.97 10.59 9.17
C THR A 177 -8.46 9.14 9.05
N GLU A 178 -8.40 8.59 7.83
CA GLU A 178 -7.81 7.28 7.58
C GLU A 178 -6.32 7.25 7.97
N ALA A 179 -5.57 8.31 7.65
CA ALA A 179 -4.17 8.46 8.06
C ALA A 179 -4.00 8.47 9.58
N VAL A 180 -4.87 9.18 10.31
CA VAL A 180 -4.88 9.17 11.79
C VAL A 180 -5.24 7.78 12.31
N GLY A 181 -6.26 7.13 11.75
CA GLY A 181 -6.65 5.76 12.12
C GLY A 181 -5.50 4.77 11.96
N LEU A 182 -4.81 4.84 10.83
CA LEU A 182 -3.62 4.02 10.56
C LEU A 182 -2.48 4.35 11.54
N ARG A 183 -2.20 5.64 11.80
CA ARG A 183 -1.17 6.04 12.78
C ARG A 183 -1.43 5.47 14.16
N VAL A 184 -2.66 5.58 14.67
CA VAL A 184 -3.03 5.04 15.99
C VAL A 184 -2.89 3.51 16.01
N MET A 185 -3.29 2.83 14.93
CA MET A 185 -3.09 1.38 14.80
C MET A 185 -1.60 1.01 14.89
N LEU A 186 -0.73 1.71 14.17
CA LEU A 186 0.73 1.49 14.20
C LEU A 186 1.32 1.72 15.58
N SER A 187 0.89 2.78 16.28
CA SER A 187 1.32 3.06 17.65
C SER A 187 0.86 1.97 18.63
N ASN A 188 -0.34 1.44 18.45
CA ASN A 188 -0.85 0.33 19.26
C ASN A 188 -0.04 -0.95 19.03
N LEU A 189 0.31 -1.27 17.81
CA LEU A 189 1.17 -2.42 17.49
C LEU A 189 2.57 -2.26 18.12
N ALA A 190 3.18 -1.08 17.99
CA ALA A 190 4.48 -0.80 18.62
C ALA A 190 4.48 -1.02 20.13
N LYS A 191 3.39 -0.62 20.81
CA LYS A 191 3.23 -0.80 22.25
C LYS A 191 2.98 -2.26 22.65
N ALA A 192 2.23 -2.99 21.79
CA ALA A 192 1.79 -4.35 22.11
C ALA A 192 2.91 -5.39 22.02
N ASN A 193 3.76 -5.31 21.01
CA ASN A 193 4.67 -6.42 20.69
C ASN A 193 6.11 -6.00 20.34
N LYS A 194 6.35 -4.70 20.14
CA LYS A 194 7.67 -4.14 19.76
C LYS A 194 8.29 -4.77 18.50
N ARG A 195 7.48 -5.31 17.62
CA ARG A 195 7.95 -5.88 16.35
C ARG A 195 8.29 -4.78 15.35
N PRO A 196 9.26 -5.02 14.46
CA PRO A 196 9.45 -4.21 13.26
C PRO A 196 8.16 -4.09 12.47
N ARG A 197 7.91 -2.92 11.89
CA ARG A 197 6.69 -2.64 11.14
C ARG A 197 7.02 -2.24 9.72
N VAL A 198 6.26 -2.80 8.79
CA VAL A 198 6.31 -2.47 7.36
C VAL A 198 4.90 -2.08 6.92
N VAL A 199 4.72 -0.87 6.42
CA VAL A 199 3.45 -0.43 5.82
C VAL A 199 3.69 -0.20 4.35
N LEU A 200 2.89 -0.82 3.50
CA LEU A 200 3.01 -0.67 2.05
C LEU A 200 1.65 -0.46 1.41
N GLY A 201 1.59 0.40 0.41
CA GLY A 201 0.34 0.64 -0.31
C GLY A 201 0.28 1.97 -1.04
N ASP A 202 -0.90 2.19 -1.60
CA ASP A 202 -1.30 3.45 -2.21
C ASP A 202 -1.86 4.39 -1.13
N PHE A 203 -1.08 5.42 -0.81
CA PHE A 203 -1.47 6.46 0.16
C PHE A 203 -2.32 7.55 -0.50
N ASN A 204 -2.38 7.56 -1.83
CA ASN A 204 -3.05 8.60 -2.61
C ASN A 204 -2.56 10.01 -2.28
N ASP A 205 -1.32 10.11 -1.77
CA ASP A 205 -0.67 11.38 -1.44
C ASP A 205 0.86 11.24 -1.47
N VAL A 206 1.57 12.34 -1.66
CA VAL A 206 3.04 12.36 -1.72
C VAL A 206 3.67 12.26 -0.33
N ALA A 207 4.95 11.90 -0.27
CA ALA A 207 5.67 11.61 0.97
C ALA A 207 5.66 12.77 1.99
N ASP A 208 5.74 14.02 1.51
CA ASP A 208 5.77 15.25 2.30
C ASP A 208 4.38 15.87 2.55
N SER A 209 3.31 15.21 2.11
CA SER A 209 1.95 15.66 2.40
C SER A 209 1.61 15.50 3.88
N VAL A 210 0.70 16.34 4.37
CA VAL A 210 0.23 16.27 5.78
C VAL A 210 -0.31 14.88 6.13
N THR A 211 -1.05 14.25 5.22
CA THR A 211 -1.64 12.92 5.45
C THR A 211 -0.58 11.83 5.58
N THR A 212 0.44 11.83 4.72
CA THR A 212 1.55 10.87 4.80
C THR A 212 2.43 11.14 6.02
N CYS A 213 2.73 12.42 6.34
CA CYS A 213 3.46 12.81 7.55
C CYS A 213 2.74 12.36 8.85
N ILE A 214 1.40 12.38 8.87
CA ILE A 214 0.64 11.82 10.01
C ILE A 214 0.94 10.32 10.16
N VAL A 215 0.88 9.54 9.10
CA VAL A 215 1.19 8.10 9.15
C VAL A 215 2.63 7.85 9.57
N GLN A 216 3.57 8.61 9.04
CA GLN A 216 4.99 8.54 9.42
C GLN A 216 5.22 8.90 10.89
N GLY A 217 4.33 9.68 11.51
CA GLY A 217 4.52 10.17 12.87
C GLY A 217 5.66 11.19 12.95
N VAL A 218 5.76 12.10 11.98
CA VAL A 218 6.78 13.15 11.97
C VAL A 218 6.63 13.99 13.25
N GLY A 219 7.73 14.10 14.02
CA GLY A 219 7.73 14.74 15.33
C GLY A 219 7.40 13.82 16.51
N ALA A 220 6.98 12.57 16.28
CA ALA A 220 6.85 11.59 17.35
C ALA A 220 8.23 11.13 17.87
N PRO A 221 8.29 10.57 19.12
CA PRO A 221 9.51 9.94 19.60
C PRO A 221 9.98 8.82 18.67
N LEU A 222 11.29 8.59 18.62
CA LEU A 222 11.86 7.39 18.03
C LEU A 222 11.20 6.15 18.67
N GLY A 223 11.12 5.03 17.97
CA GLY A 223 10.41 3.83 18.41
C GLY A 223 8.95 3.77 17.94
N ASP A 224 8.33 4.91 17.63
CA ASP A 224 6.98 4.98 17.08
C ASP A 224 6.92 5.61 15.67
N ARG A 225 8.05 6.11 15.16
CA ARG A 225 8.12 6.70 13.82
C ARG A 225 8.17 5.64 12.73
N MET A 226 7.65 6.03 11.56
CA MET A 226 7.83 5.31 10.30
C MET A 226 8.61 6.21 9.34
N PHE A 227 9.43 5.61 8.51
CA PHE A 227 10.28 6.29 7.52
C PHE A 227 9.96 5.75 6.14
N ASP A 228 9.89 6.61 5.14
CA ASP A 228 9.81 6.14 3.76
C ASP A 228 11.10 5.37 3.42
N ALA A 229 10.95 4.20 2.83
CA ALA A 229 12.08 3.37 2.44
C ALA A 229 13.04 4.12 1.50
N TYR A 230 12.50 5.01 0.65
CA TYR A 230 13.31 5.87 -0.21
C TYR A 230 14.27 6.75 0.61
N ASP A 231 13.82 7.28 1.74
CA ASP A 231 14.63 8.15 2.61
C ASP A 231 15.66 7.39 3.44
N LEU A 232 15.47 6.09 3.63
CA LEU A 232 16.42 5.22 4.34
C LEU A 232 17.59 4.75 3.48
N GLN A 233 17.51 4.90 2.16
CA GLN A 233 18.64 4.60 1.27
C GLN A 233 19.81 5.56 1.53
N ARG A 234 21.02 5.09 1.23
CA ARG A 234 22.20 5.96 1.22
C ARG A 234 22.00 7.08 0.18
N PRO A 235 22.41 8.32 0.47
CA PRO A 235 22.19 9.47 -0.43
C PRO A 235 22.68 9.25 -1.87
N GLN A 236 23.83 8.58 -2.05
CA GLN A 236 24.39 8.28 -3.36
C GLN A 236 23.55 7.29 -4.18
N ASP A 237 22.74 6.44 -3.52
CA ASP A 237 21.94 5.42 -4.20
C ASP A 237 20.60 6.00 -4.67
N ARG A 238 20.09 7.05 -4.01
CA ARG A 238 18.87 7.76 -4.42
C ARG A 238 18.93 8.41 -5.80
N LEU A 239 20.14 8.72 -6.27
CA LEU A 239 20.35 9.39 -7.56
C LEU A 239 20.24 8.46 -8.77
N ARG A 240 20.09 7.15 -8.57
CA ARG A 240 20.10 6.16 -9.64
C ARG A 240 18.77 5.97 -10.33
N HIS A 241 17.66 6.34 -9.72
CA HIS A 241 16.33 6.06 -10.21
C HIS A 241 15.47 7.31 -10.29
N VAL A 242 14.69 7.42 -11.36
CA VAL A 242 13.62 8.41 -11.46
C VAL A 242 12.40 7.82 -10.74
N GLY A 243 12.24 8.19 -9.46
CA GLY A 243 11.20 7.65 -8.59
C GLY A 243 9.87 8.34 -8.81
N PHE A 244 8.95 7.67 -9.52
CA PHE A 244 7.54 8.02 -9.50
C PHE A 244 6.69 6.76 -9.64
N SER A 245 5.53 6.77 -9.01
CA SER A 245 4.57 5.67 -9.07
C SER A 245 3.27 6.06 -9.76
N SER A 246 3.07 7.34 -10.08
CA SER A 246 1.87 7.82 -10.75
C SER A 246 2.21 8.94 -11.73
N MET A 247 1.54 8.92 -12.88
CA MET A 247 1.60 9.97 -13.88
C MET A 247 0.18 10.48 -14.16
N HIS A 248 -0.09 11.74 -13.83
CA HIS A 248 -1.40 12.34 -14.04
C HIS A 248 -1.25 13.75 -14.61
N GLU A 249 -1.94 14.04 -15.71
CA GLU A 249 -1.91 15.34 -16.40
C GLU A 249 -0.49 15.87 -16.66
N GLY A 250 0.43 14.98 -17.06
CA GLY A 250 1.83 15.33 -17.33
C GLY A 250 2.69 15.59 -16.09
N ARG A 251 2.17 15.32 -14.90
CA ARG A 251 2.89 15.42 -13.63
C ARG A 251 3.25 14.05 -13.13
N TYR A 252 4.48 13.91 -12.64
CA TYR A 252 5.00 12.71 -12.01
C TYR A 252 4.96 12.85 -10.50
N SER A 253 4.46 11.86 -9.79
CA SER A 253 4.44 11.83 -8.33
C SER A 253 4.61 10.42 -7.79
N THR A 254 5.12 10.30 -6.58
CA THR A 254 5.11 9.05 -5.82
C THR A 254 3.98 9.13 -4.82
N ILE A 255 2.99 8.26 -4.96
CA ILE A 255 1.82 8.15 -4.08
C ILE A 255 1.67 6.75 -3.50
N ASP A 256 2.46 5.80 -4.00
CA ASP A 256 2.63 4.47 -3.47
C ASP A 256 3.91 4.43 -2.63
N HIS A 257 3.79 4.08 -1.35
CA HIS A 257 4.89 4.14 -0.40
C HIS A 257 5.14 2.82 0.30
N ILE A 258 6.39 2.60 0.70
CA ILE A 258 6.80 1.56 1.65
C ILE A 258 7.38 2.28 2.85
N LEU A 259 6.64 2.29 3.96
CA LEU A 259 7.09 2.90 5.21
C LEU A 259 7.61 1.80 6.14
N LEU A 260 8.75 2.06 6.74
CA LEU A 260 9.48 1.15 7.62
C LEU A 260 9.66 1.76 9.00
N SER A 261 9.53 0.96 10.06
CA SER A 261 9.91 1.41 11.41
C SER A 261 11.41 1.62 11.52
N GLU A 262 11.84 2.27 12.58
CA GLU A 262 13.25 2.60 12.82
C GLU A 262 14.19 1.38 12.85
N ASP A 263 13.63 0.19 13.09
CA ASP A 263 14.35 -1.08 13.07
C ASP A 263 15.12 -1.32 11.77
N PHE A 264 14.66 -0.74 10.67
CA PHE A 264 15.29 -0.85 9.35
C PHE A 264 16.15 0.38 8.97
N ASN A 265 16.36 1.29 9.90
CA ASN A 265 17.24 2.44 9.71
C ASN A 265 18.68 2.07 10.10
N GLY A 266 19.47 1.61 9.14
CA GLY A 266 20.86 1.16 9.36
C GLY A 266 21.81 2.22 9.95
N ALA A 267 21.38 3.48 10.10
CA ALA A 267 22.13 4.51 10.77
C ALA A 267 21.91 4.49 12.31
N LEU A 268 20.95 3.71 12.81
CA LEU A 268 20.65 3.61 14.24
C LEU A 268 21.35 2.38 14.87
N PRO A 269 21.82 2.49 16.13
CA PRO A 269 22.59 1.42 16.77
C PRO A 269 21.83 0.10 16.95
N ASN A 270 20.49 0.17 17.05
CA ASN A 270 19.63 -1.00 17.29
C ASN A 270 18.92 -1.46 16.01
N ALA A 271 19.36 -1.01 14.84
CA ALA A 271 18.80 -1.46 13.58
C ALA A 271 19.02 -2.96 13.39
N ILE A 272 17.99 -3.65 12.92
CA ILE A 272 18.05 -5.08 12.54
C ILE A 272 18.38 -5.26 11.07
N GLY A 273 18.39 -4.18 10.30
CA GLY A 273 18.67 -4.20 8.87
C GLY A 273 18.75 -2.80 8.28
N GLU A 274 18.99 -2.75 6.99
CA GLU A 274 19.07 -1.49 6.24
C GLU A 274 18.36 -1.61 4.88
N VAL A 275 17.87 -0.49 4.36
CA VAL A 275 17.36 -0.39 2.99
C VAL A 275 18.53 -0.27 2.04
N VAL A 276 18.71 -1.26 1.18
CA VAL A 276 19.79 -1.31 0.19
C VAL A 276 19.41 -0.53 -1.06
N GLU A 277 18.15 -0.67 -1.49
CA GLU A 277 17.68 -0.14 -2.77
C GLU A 277 16.16 0.05 -2.76
N VAL A 278 15.68 1.11 -3.41
CA VAL A 278 14.27 1.27 -3.76
C VAL A 278 14.16 1.49 -5.26
N ASN A 279 13.38 0.64 -5.92
CA ASN A 279 13.15 0.67 -7.36
C ASN A 279 11.70 0.99 -7.69
N TYR A 280 11.50 1.68 -8.80
CA TYR A 280 10.20 1.99 -9.36
C TYR A 280 10.09 1.32 -10.73
N LEU A 281 9.18 0.34 -10.85
CA LEU A 281 8.86 -0.28 -12.12
C LEU A 281 7.73 0.52 -12.76
N ASN A 282 8.06 1.49 -13.57
CA ASN A 282 7.12 2.50 -14.07
C ASN A 282 7.15 2.70 -15.60
N ASP A 283 7.92 1.90 -16.35
CA ASP A 283 8.02 2.00 -17.82
C ASP A 283 6.66 1.91 -18.52
N HIS A 284 5.77 1.08 -18.02
CA HIS A 284 4.43 0.88 -18.58
C HIS A 284 3.54 2.13 -18.49
N LEU A 285 3.81 3.05 -17.57
CA LEU A 285 3.06 4.32 -17.44
C LEU A 285 3.27 5.21 -18.67
N VAL A 286 4.47 5.16 -19.28
CA VAL A 286 4.79 5.90 -20.49
C VAL A 286 4.21 5.22 -21.73
N LEU A 287 4.14 3.89 -21.73
CA LEU A 287 3.63 3.10 -22.85
C LEU A 287 2.10 3.14 -22.97
N ALA A 288 1.40 3.50 -21.89
CA ALA A 288 -0.06 3.60 -21.84
C ALA A 288 -0.79 2.35 -22.38
N LEU A 289 -0.31 1.16 -22.04
CA LEU A 289 -0.92 -0.11 -22.46
C LEU A 289 -2.29 -0.27 -21.78
N PRO A 290 -3.35 -0.65 -22.51
CA PRO A 290 -4.71 -0.72 -21.96
C PRO A 290 -4.86 -1.76 -20.83
N GLU A 291 -4.06 -2.83 -20.87
CA GLU A 291 -4.03 -3.86 -19.82
C GLU A 291 -3.15 -3.49 -18.62
N ALA A 292 -2.33 -2.44 -18.73
CA ALA A 292 -1.39 -2.06 -17.67
C ALA A 292 -2.11 -1.36 -16.49
N SER A 293 -1.38 -1.18 -15.41
CA SER A 293 -1.78 -0.30 -14.32
C SER A 293 -1.46 1.15 -14.67
N ASP A 294 -2.21 2.09 -14.11
CA ASP A 294 -1.89 3.52 -14.07
C ASP A 294 -0.98 3.89 -12.89
N HIS A 295 -0.51 2.86 -12.15
CA HIS A 295 0.50 2.97 -11.10
C HIS A 295 1.76 2.18 -11.44
N GLY A 296 2.94 2.76 -11.16
CA GLY A 296 4.22 2.07 -11.11
C GLY A 296 4.36 1.29 -9.80
N GLN A 297 4.96 0.11 -9.88
CA GLN A 297 5.24 -0.66 -8.67
C GLN A 297 6.44 -0.06 -7.92
N VAL A 298 6.38 -0.10 -6.58
CA VAL A 298 7.51 0.29 -5.72
C VAL A 298 8.06 -0.93 -5.01
N LEU A 299 9.35 -1.18 -5.16
CA LEU A 299 10.07 -2.30 -4.58
C LEU A 299 11.19 -1.78 -3.67
N ALA A 300 11.15 -2.14 -2.39
CA ALA A 300 12.25 -1.90 -1.45
C ALA A 300 13.01 -3.22 -1.19
N ARG A 301 14.32 -3.19 -1.33
CA ARG A 301 15.20 -4.29 -0.95
C ARG A 301 15.83 -3.99 0.40
N ILE A 302 15.56 -4.86 1.37
CA ILE A 302 16.03 -4.74 2.74
C ILE A 302 17.03 -5.87 3.00
N ARG A 303 18.18 -5.52 3.55
CA ARG A 303 19.15 -6.47 4.07
C ARG A 303 19.02 -6.56 5.56
N LEU A 304 18.72 -7.73 6.10
CA LEU A 304 18.78 -7.98 7.53
C LEU A 304 20.25 -8.16 7.96
N PHE A 305 20.59 -7.71 9.14
CA PHE A 305 21.91 -7.93 9.73
C PHE A 305 21.96 -9.30 10.39
N ASP A 306 23.08 -9.99 10.27
CA ASP A 306 23.36 -11.20 11.03
C ASP A 306 23.60 -10.81 12.50
N GLU A 307 23.21 -11.70 13.44
CA GLU A 307 23.40 -11.45 14.90
C GLU A 307 24.86 -11.15 15.31
N THR A 308 25.83 -11.44 14.43
CA THR A 308 27.26 -11.18 14.67
C THR A 308 27.68 -9.73 14.44
N HIS A 309 26.83 -8.85 13.89
CA HIS A 309 27.20 -7.46 13.59
C HIS A 309 27.14 -6.53 14.82
N GLY A 310 26.59 -6.97 15.94
CA GLY A 310 26.48 -6.20 17.20
C GLY A 310 27.75 -6.15 18.05
N LEU A 311 28.87 -6.71 17.65
CA LEU A 311 30.10 -6.84 18.47
C LEU A 311 31.38 -6.25 17.87
N ILE A 312 31.32 -5.44 16.81
CA ILE A 312 32.51 -4.78 16.25
C ILE A 312 32.29 -3.26 16.31
N ASP A 313 32.80 -2.64 17.32
CA ASP A 313 33.42 -1.36 17.56
C ASP A 313 33.03 -0.72 18.91
N ALA A 314 33.35 -1.43 19.98
CA ALA A 314 33.67 -0.78 21.26
C ALA A 314 35.15 -1.00 21.55
N GLY A 315 36.01 -0.43 20.69
CA GLY A 315 37.46 -0.60 20.85
C GLY A 315 38.25 0.49 20.14
N VAL A 316 38.67 1.46 20.95
CA VAL A 316 39.70 2.51 20.83
C VAL A 316 39.18 3.88 20.48
#